data_06480ce4b5bda54a09e57b2168750e8e
#
_entry.id   06480ce4b5bda54a09e57b2168750e8e
#
_cell.length_a   1.000
_cell.length_b   1.000
_cell.length_c   1.000
_cell.angle_alpha   90.00
_cell.angle_beta   90.00
_cell.angle_gamma   90.00
#
_symmetry.space_group_name_H-M   'P 1'
#
loop_
_entity.id
_entity.type
_entity.pdbx_description
1 polymer ?
#
loop_
_entity_poly.entity_id
_entity_poly.type
_entity_poly.pdbx_seq_one_letter_code
_entity_poly.pdbx_strand_id
1 'polypeptide(L)'
;MTKIEELKEFGIEITEDMKQGKVIIDVYTTWCGPCRFLSPILEKLHKEGLISLIKEDLDQNRPLGERFGISAIPTLLLFNNGELLNHPIEVEGQILVRNGIMVGAAGEQVLREIISKM
;
A
#
# COMPACT_ATOMS: atom_id res chain seq x y z
N MET A 1 5.41 -15.81 5.46
CA MET A 1 4.64 -15.00 4.51
C MET A 1 3.63 -14.16 5.28
N THR A 2 3.56 -12.86 5.00
CA THR A 2 2.69 -11.95 5.75
C THR A 2 1.27 -12.01 5.23
N LYS A 3 0.33 -12.30 6.13
CA LYS A 3 -1.09 -12.33 5.82
C LYS A 3 -1.72 -10.99 6.19
N ILE A 4 -2.68 -10.53 5.41
CA ILE A 4 -3.36 -9.26 5.68
C ILE A 4 -4.04 -9.26 7.06
N GLU A 5 -4.48 -10.41 7.55
CA GLU A 5 -5.10 -10.54 8.86
C GLU A 5 -4.17 -10.12 10.00
N GLU A 6 -2.85 -10.22 9.81
CA GLU A 6 -1.89 -9.80 10.83
C GLU A 6 -1.99 -8.31 11.13
N LEU A 7 -2.52 -7.52 10.17
CA LEU A 7 -2.67 -6.08 10.36
C LEU A 7 -3.68 -5.75 11.46
N LYS A 8 -4.54 -6.69 11.83
CA LYS A 8 -5.48 -6.49 12.94
C LYS A 8 -4.75 -6.24 14.25
N GLU A 9 -3.54 -6.79 14.38
CA GLU A 9 -2.71 -6.58 15.57
C GLU A 9 -2.32 -5.11 15.74
N PHE A 10 -2.38 -4.34 14.66
CA PHE A 10 -2.03 -2.93 14.66
C PHE A 10 -3.25 -2.03 14.65
N GLY A 11 -4.43 -2.59 14.99
CA GLY A 11 -5.65 -1.82 15.05
C GLY A 11 -6.30 -1.53 13.70
N ILE A 12 -5.84 -2.17 12.63
CA ILE A 12 -6.39 -1.97 11.30
C ILE A 12 -7.55 -2.94 11.10
N GLU A 13 -8.70 -2.39 10.71
CA GLU A 13 -9.87 -3.22 10.43
C GLU A 13 -9.72 -3.92 9.09
N ILE A 14 -9.80 -5.24 9.10
CA ILE A 14 -9.72 -6.07 7.90
C ILE A 14 -11.06 -6.78 7.71
N THR A 15 -11.75 -6.43 6.62
CA THR A 15 -13.02 -7.06 6.27
C THR A 15 -12.77 -8.30 5.42
N GLU A 16 -13.79 -9.15 5.27
CA GLU A 16 -13.66 -10.35 4.44
C GLU A 16 -13.32 -10.02 2.98
N ASP A 17 -13.87 -8.91 2.46
CA ASP A 17 -13.59 -8.47 1.10
C ASP A 17 -12.10 -8.20 0.88
N MET A 18 -11.43 -7.71 1.91
CA MET A 18 -10.00 -7.37 1.83
C MET A 18 -9.10 -8.60 1.78
N LYS A 19 -9.63 -9.77 2.11
CA LYS A 19 -8.89 -11.02 2.01
C LYS A 19 -8.88 -11.57 0.60
N GLN A 20 -9.58 -10.90 -0.31
CA GLN A 20 -9.66 -11.27 -1.71
C GLN A 20 -9.33 -10.05 -2.55
N GLY A 21 -8.67 -10.28 -3.69
CA GLY A 21 -8.31 -9.20 -4.59
C GLY A 21 -7.15 -8.36 -4.08
N LYS A 22 -7.02 -7.19 -4.68
CA LYS A 22 -5.87 -6.31 -4.47
C LYS A 22 -6.17 -5.26 -3.42
N VAL A 23 -5.30 -5.13 -2.43
CA VAL A 23 -5.43 -4.14 -1.36
C VAL A 23 -4.13 -3.35 -1.27
N ILE A 24 -4.25 -2.04 -1.17
CA ILE A 24 -3.12 -1.15 -0.93
C ILE A 24 -3.32 -0.45 0.42
N ILE A 25 -2.30 -0.55 1.27
CA ILE A 25 -2.27 0.20 2.52
C ILE A 25 -1.40 1.44 2.26
N ASP A 26 -2.00 2.61 2.32
CA ASP A 26 -1.32 3.89 2.14
C ASP A 26 -0.85 4.40 3.49
N VAL A 27 0.45 4.24 3.77
CA VAL A 27 1.03 4.70 5.04
C VAL A 27 1.56 6.12 4.82
N TYR A 28 0.97 7.06 5.53
CA TYR A 28 1.21 8.49 5.33
C TYR A 28 1.37 9.21 6.66
N THR A 29 1.66 10.50 6.60
CA THR A 29 1.52 11.42 7.73
C THR A 29 0.79 12.67 7.26
N THR A 30 0.26 13.44 8.21
CA THR A 30 -0.53 14.64 7.87
C THR A 30 0.33 15.79 7.37
N TRP A 31 1.64 15.75 7.61
CA TRP A 31 2.58 16.82 7.22
C TRP A 31 3.38 16.48 5.95
N CYS A 32 3.05 15.42 5.27
CA CYS A 32 3.80 14.91 4.12
C CYS A 32 3.25 15.44 2.80
N GLY A 33 4.03 16.23 2.09
CA GLY A 33 3.63 16.78 0.78
C GLY A 33 3.36 15.72 -0.28
N PRO A 34 4.33 14.79 -0.53
CA PRO A 34 4.11 13.73 -1.52
C PRO A 34 2.92 12.83 -1.21
N CYS A 35 2.59 12.67 0.08
CA CYS A 35 1.41 11.91 0.47
C CYS A 35 0.12 12.56 -0.02
N ARG A 36 0.08 13.90 0.00
CA ARG A 36 -1.09 14.66 -0.48
C ARG A 36 -1.26 14.55 -1.99
N PHE A 37 -0.17 14.37 -2.72
CA PHE A 37 -0.21 14.13 -4.15
C PHE A 37 -0.75 12.74 -4.44
N LEU A 38 -0.29 11.74 -3.70
CA LEU A 38 -0.58 10.34 -3.94
C LEU A 38 -2.03 9.96 -3.54
N SER A 39 -2.51 10.51 -2.43
CA SER A 39 -3.80 10.10 -1.85
C SER A 39 -4.98 10.21 -2.82
N PRO A 40 -5.17 11.34 -3.53
CA PRO A 40 -6.30 11.44 -4.48
C PRO A 40 -6.20 10.43 -5.61
N ILE A 41 -4.99 10.10 -6.04
CA ILE A 41 -4.80 9.12 -7.13
C ILE A 41 -5.25 7.74 -6.66
N LEU A 42 -4.82 7.33 -5.46
CA LEU A 42 -5.23 6.05 -4.89
C LEU A 42 -6.73 5.97 -4.66
N GLU A 43 -7.33 7.07 -4.20
CA GLU A 43 -8.79 7.12 -4.01
C GLU A 43 -9.53 6.97 -5.32
N LYS A 44 -9.03 7.56 -6.40
CA LYS A 44 -9.60 7.41 -7.73
C LYS A 44 -9.57 5.95 -8.18
N LEU A 45 -8.43 5.29 -8.00
CA LEU A 45 -8.26 3.88 -8.39
C LEU A 45 -9.16 2.98 -7.56
N HIS A 46 -9.34 3.31 -6.30
CA HIS A 46 -10.27 2.60 -5.42
C HIS A 46 -11.73 2.76 -5.92
N LYS A 47 -12.13 3.97 -6.27
CA LYS A 47 -13.47 4.23 -6.80
C LYS A 47 -13.73 3.49 -8.11
N GLU A 48 -12.69 3.26 -8.89
CA GLU A 48 -12.80 2.49 -10.13
C GLU A 48 -12.91 0.99 -9.87
N GLY A 49 -12.77 0.57 -8.63
CA GLY A 49 -12.88 -0.85 -8.27
C GLY A 49 -11.61 -1.65 -8.50
N LEU A 50 -10.48 -1.01 -8.79
CA LEU A 50 -9.23 -1.71 -9.07
C LEU A 50 -8.56 -2.23 -7.82
N ILE A 51 -8.74 -1.56 -6.71
CA ILE A 51 -8.13 -1.91 -5.41
C ILE A 51 -9.09 -1.60 -4.28
N SER A 52 -8.86 -2.22 -3.13
CA SER A 52 -9.37 -1.72 -1.86
C SER A 52 -8.27 -0.89 -1.24
N LEU A 53 -8.63 0.23 -0.61
CA LEU A 53 -7.67 1.18 -0.06
C LEU A 53 -7.86 1.31 1.44
N ILE A 54 -6.76 1.18 2.17
CA ILE A 54 -6.71 1.47 3.60
C ILE A 54 -5.67 2.58 3.77
N LYS A 55 -6.02 3.60 4.55
CA LYS A 55 -5.10 4.70 4.85
C LYS A 55 -4.72 4.63 6.31
N GLU A 56 -3.42 4.69 6.59
CA GLU A 56 -2.91 4.55 7.94
C GLU A 56 -1.90 5.66 8.24
N ASP A 57 -2.18 6.45 9.28
CA ASP A 57 -1.29 7.54 9.71
C ASP A 57 -0.16 6.95 10.54
N LEU A 58 1.07 7.03 10.03
CA LEU A 58 2.23 6.45 10.68
C LEU A 58 2.48 7.06 12.07
N ASP A 59 2.18 8.35 12.24
CA ASP A 59 2.36 9.01 13.54
C ASP A 59 1.41 8.44 14.60
N GLN A 60 0.28 7.89 14.18
CA GLN A 60 -0.70 7.27 15.06
C GLN A 60 -0.53 5.76 15.14
N ASN A 61 0.43 5.18 14.40
CA ASN A 61 0.58 3.73 14.36
C ASN A 61 2.06 3.35 14.17
N ARG A 62 2.87 3.71 15.16
CA ARG A 62 4.30 3.41 15.14
C ARG A 62 4.60 1.90 15.07
N PRO A 63 3.85 1.03 15.76
CA PRO A 63 4.09 -0.40 15.67
C PRO A 63 4.01 -0.94 14.24
N LEU A 64 3.10 -0.40 13.42
CA LEU A 64 3.01 -0.78 12.02
C LEU A 64 4.30 -0.44 11.28
N GLY A 65 4.82 0.76 11.52
CA GLY A 65 6.09 1.19 10.92
C GLY A 65 7.25 0.30 11.31
N GLU A 66 7.32 -0.09 12.58
CA GLU A 66 8.39 -0.96 13.06
C GLU A 66 8.28 -2.36 12.45
N ARG A 67 7.05 -2.89 12.35
CA ARG A 67 6.82 -4.22 11.79
C ARG A 67 7.29 -4.33 10.34
N PHE A 68 7.08 -3.29 9.54
CA PHE A 68 7.41 -3.31 8.12
C PHE A 68 8.67 -2.51 7.78
N GLY A 69 9.38 -2.00 8.78
CA GLY A 69 10.62 -1.27 8.55
C GLY A 69 10.42 0.04 7.79
N ILE A 70 9.29 0.72 8.02
CA ILE A 70 8.96 1.95 7.29
C ILE A 70 9.78 3.10 7.86
N SER A 71 10.68 3.65 7.04
CA SER A 71 11.54 4.77 7.43
C SER A 71 11.30 6.01 6.59
N ALA A 72 10.43 5.93 5.60
CA ALA A 72 10.10 7.05 4.70
C ALA A 72 8.64 6.99 4.35
N ILE A 73 8.05 8.14 4.03
CA ILE A 73 6.65 8.25 3.64
C ILE A 73 6.54 9.05 2.35
N PRO A 74 5.54 8.75 1.51
CA PRO A 74 4.58 7.66 1.68
C PRO A 74 5.23 6.31 1.46
N THR A 75 4.68 5.28 2.10
CA THR A 75 5.02 3.89 1.82
C THR A 75 3.73 3.14 1.58
N LEU A 76 3.71 2.33 0.54
CA LEU A 76 2.55 1.50 0.21
C LEU A 76 2.87 0.04 0.52
N LEU A 77 1.93 -0.63 1.18
CA LEU A 77 2.00 -2.08 1.37
C LEU A 77 0.97 -2.69 0.42
N LEU A 78 1.40 -3.65 -0.39
CA LEU A 78 0.59 -4.23 -1.44
C LEU A 78 0.24 -5.67 -1.11
N PHE A 79 -1.05 -5.95 -1.00
CA PHE A 79 -1.56 -7.30 -0.72
C PHE A 79 -2.42 -7.78 -1.87
N ASN A 80 -2.36 -9.08 -2.14
CA ASN A 80 -3.26 -9.70 -3.10
C ASN A 80 -3.76 -11.03 -2.54
N ASN A 81 -5.07 -11.19 -2.53
CA ASN A 81 -5.72 -12.40 -1.99
C ASN A 81 -5.28 -12.73 -0.57
N GLY A 82 -5.17 -11.69 0.25
CA GLY A 82 -4.88 -11.82 1.68
C GLY A 82 -3.41 -11.97 2.03
N GLU A 83 -2.50 -11.85 1.07
CA GLU A 83 -1.07 -12.02 1.31
C GLU A 83 -0.28 -10.84 0.76
N LEU A 84 0.73 -10.43 1.53
CA LEU A 84 1.69 -9.43 1.05
C LEU A 84 2.39 -9.97 -0.19
N LEU A 85 2.54 -9.14 -1.23
CA LEU A 85 3.18 -9.58 -2.47
C LEU A 85 4.58 -10.12 -2.20
N ASN A 86 4.93 -11.20 -2.88
CA ASN A 86 6.23 -11.84 -2.72
C ASN A 86 7.07 -11.78 -4.00
N HIS A 87 6.58 -11.08 -5.03
CA HIS A 87 7.34 -10.87 -6.26
C HIS A 87 7.60 -9.39 -6.47
N PRO A 88 8.75 -9.02 -7.07
CA PRO A 88 9.02 -7.62 -7.36
C PRO A 88 8.16 -7.14 -8.53
N ILE A 89 7.89 -5.83 -8.55
CA ILE A 89 7.22 -5.20 -9.68
C ILE A 89 8.17 -4.18 -10.27
N GLU A 90 8.45 -4.35 -11.57
CA GLU A 90 9.31 -3.46 -12.32
C GLU A 90 8.47 -2.63 -13.29
N VAL A 91 8.78 -1.33 -13.35
CA VAL A 91 8.15 -0.40 -14.29
C VAL A 91 9.26 0.40 -14.94
N GLU A 92 9.31 0.38 -16.27
CA GLU A 92 10.29 1.13 -17.04
C GLU A 92 11.73 0.87 -16.62
N GLY A 93 12.04 -0.41 -16.34
CA GLY A 93 13.40 -0.82 -15.99
C GLY A 93 13.78 -0.60 -14.54
N GLN A 94 12.86 -0.10 -13.70
CA GLN A 94 13.10 0.12 -12.29
C GLN A 94 12.21 -0.77 -11.44
N ILE A 95 12.79 -1.39 -10.43
CA ILE A 95 12.00 -2.18 -9.48
C ILE A 95 11.41 -1.22 -8.46
N LEU A 96 10.10 -1.03 -8.51
CA LEU A 96 9.40 -0.11 -7.64
C LEU A 96 8.78 -0.78 -6.41
N VAL A 97 8.49 -2.07 -6.51
CA VAL A 97 7.92 -2.84 -5.40
C VAL A 97 8.85 -4.00 -5.09
N ARG A 98 9.25 -4.09 -3.82
CA ARG A 98 10.07 -5.20 -3.31
C ARG A 98 9.44 -5.75 -2.05
N ASN A 99 9.26 -7.07 -2.00
CA ASN A 99 8.67 -7.72 -0.83
C ASN A 99 7.33 -7.10 -0.43
N GLY A 100 6.54 -6.70 -1.43
CA GLY A 100 5.23 -6.10 -1.19
C GLY A 100 5.25 -4.64 -0.75
N ILE A 101 6.41 -4.00 -0.74
CA ILE A 101 6.55 -2.63 -0.23
C ILE A 101 7.03 -1.69 -1.35
N MET A 102 6.36 -0.56 -1.48
CA MET A 102 6.77 0.52 -2.37
C MET A 102 7.00 1.77 -1.55
N VAL A 103 8.19 2.35 -1.67
CA VAL A 103 8.55 3.59 -0.98
C VAL A 103 8.47 4.75 -1.95
N GLY A 104 7.79 5.82 -1.54
CA GLY A 104 7.65 7.03 -2.34
C GLY A 104 6.36 7.09 -3.13
N ALA A 105 6.12 8.25 -3.76
CA ALA A 105 4.94 8.50 -4.55
C ALA A 105 5.20 8.19 -6.02
N ALA A 106 4.12 7.96 -6.77
CA ALA A 106 4.18 7.77 -8.21
C ALA A 106 2.92 8.35 -8.83
N GLY A 107 2.99 8.68 -10.12
CA GLY A 107 1.84 9.18 -10.85
C GLY A 107 0.84 8.07 -11.20
N GLU A 108 -0.30 8.48 -11.72
CA GLU A 108 -1.40 7.57 -11.98
C GLU A 108 -1.04 6.44 -12.94
N GLN A 109 -0.30 6.74 -14.03
CA GLN A 109 0.03 5.73 -15.02
C GLN A 109 0.92 4.63 -14.43
N VAL A 110 1.91 5.03 -13.63
CA VAL A 110 2.80 4.08 -12.97
C VAL A 110 2.02 3.22 -11.99
N LEU A 111 1.13 3.83 -11.21
CA LEU A 111 0.31 3.08 -10.26
C LEU A 111 -0.61 2.08 -10.94
N ARG A 112 -1.20 2.47 -12.09
CA ARG A 112 -2.03 1.54 -12.86
C ARG A 112 -1.22 0.34 -13.36
N GLU A 113 0.01 0.59 -13.80
CA GLU A 113 0.88 -0.50 -14.24
C GLU A 113 1.26 -1.40 -13.07
N ILE A 114 1.59 -0.83 -11.91
CA ILE A 114 1.89 -1.60 -10.71
C ILE A 114 0.71 -2.50 -10.35
N ILE A 115 -0.50 -1.93 -10.32
CA ILE A 115 -1.71 -2.68 -9.97
C ILE A 115 -1.96 -3.81 -10.96
N SER A 116 -1.71 -3.58 -12.24
CA SER A 116 -1.90 -4.63 -13.26
C SER A 116 -0.94 -5.80 -13.08
N LYS A 117 0.16 -5.60 -12.38
CA LYS A 117 1.20 -6.63 -12.17
C LYS A 117 1.15 -7.25 -10.76
N MET A 118 0.21 -6.83 -9.97
CA MET A 118 0.04 -7.38 -8.62
C MET A 118 -0.37 -8.83 -8.61
#